data_a180c0e8eebe44982cbfca8907274fc3
#
_entry.id   a180c0e8eebe44982cbfca8907274fc3
#
_cell.length_a   1.000
_cell.length_b   1.000
_cell.length_c   1.000
_cell.angle_alpha   90.00
_cell.angle_beta   90.00
_cell.angle_gamma   90.00
#
_symmetry.space_group_name_H-M   'P 1'
#
loop_
_entity.id
_entity.type
_entity.pdbx_description
1 polymer ?
#
loop_
_entity_poly.entity_id
_entity_poly.type
_entity_poly.pdbx_seq_one_letter_code
_entity_poly.pdbx_strand_id
1 'polypeptide(L)'
;MNEIASNNIPLKWDVFVAKRQGISRDLPPGKEQLMWVAGSSTLIYGVRDAVLVDTQLTIDHNRALAAWIAKSGKNLTTIYITHGHADHFFGIAELKSLFPNAKAVATPTAVKVMHRQGSPEYLAKFWTPRYPGQLPANPMFAEELKSKVIQLEGHELAPIELGHTDTDHTTCLHVPSIGLVVAGDAAYNDIHLYLAESNEQGRREWIAALDTIEALKPRTVIAGHKVPERDDDPRIIEETRQYIRDFDELARTSDTARELYDRMLELYPNRANPGSLWSSAHAAKG
;
A
#
# COMPACT_ATOMS: atom_id res chain seq x y z
N MET A 1 -0.57 36.04 -21.45
CA MET A 1 0.58 36.48 -20.63
C MET A 1 0.29 36.11 -19.18
N ASN A 2 1.15 35.39 -18.51
CA ASN A 2 1.16 34.84 -17.14
C ASN A 2 0.87 33.34 -16.98
N GLU A 3 1.60 32.49 -17.71
CA GLU A 3 1.67 31.04 -17.40
C GLU A 3 3.00 30.60 -16.75
N ILE A 4 3.88 31.54 -16.38
CA ILE A 4 5.24 31.18 -15.93
C ILE A 4 5.37 31.18 -14.39
N ALA A 5 4.33 31.47 -13.62
CA ALA A 5 4.42 31.64 -12.17
C ALA A 5 4.01 30.43 -11.31
N SER A 6 3.49 29.31 -11.87
CA SER A 6 3.00 28.20 -11.06
C SER A 6 4.06 27.13 -10.71
N ASN A 7 5.19 27.08 -11.43
CA ASN A 7 6.19 26.02 -11.27
C ASN A 7 7.13 26.16 -10.05
N ASN A 8 6.91 27.13 -9.17
CA ASN A 8 7.85 27.42 -8.07
C ASN A 8 7.29 27.18 -6.67
N ILE A 9 6.03 26.74 -6.53
CA ILE A 9 5.45 26.44 -5.22
C ILE A 9 5.64 24.94 -4.97
N PRO A 10 6.42 24.54 -3.93
CA PRO A 10 6.63 23.12 -3.65
C PRO A 10 5.32 22.40 -3.36
N LEU A 11 5.18 21.19 -3.88
CA LEU A 11 4.12 20.29 -3.47
C LEU A 11 4.25 19.96 -1.98
N LYS A 12 3.12 19.65 -1.37
CA LYS A 12 3.02 19.15 0.00
C LYS A 12 2.34 17.79 -0.02
N TRP A 13 2.41 17.06 1.08
CA TRP A 13 1.68 15.82 1.26
C TRP A 13 1.22 15.69 2.69
N ASP A 14 0.14 14.92 2.86
CA ASP A 14 -0.37 14.44 4.14
C ASP A 14 -0.73 12.97 4.02
N VAL A 15 -0.66 12.22 5.11
CA VAL A 15 -0.93 10.79 5.15
C VAL A 15 -2.13 10.51 6.03
N PHE A 16 -3.15 9.86 5.45
CA PHE A 16 -4.26 9.30 6.18
C PHE A 16 -3.94 7.84 6.54
N VAL A 17 -4.11 7.47 7.80
CA VAL A 17 -3.88 6.09 8.27
C VAL A 17 -5.11 5.60 9.01
N ALA A 18 -5.64 4.44 8.62
CA ALA A 18 -6.77 3.81 9.27
C ALA A 18 -6.44 2.40 9.75
N LYS A 19 -6.74 2.09 11.01
CA LYS A 19 -6.55 0.77 11.62
C LYS A 19 -7.78 -0.10 11.39
N ARG A 20 -7.59 -1.33 10.95
CA ARG A 20 -8.62 -2.36 10.81
C ARG A 20 -8.17 -3.69 11.40
N GLN A 21 -9.08 -4.63 11.54
CA GLN A 21 -8.68 -6.00 11.87
C GLN A 21 -7.84 -6.61 10.73
N GLY A 22 -6.87 -7.44 11.08
CA GLY A 22 -6.12 -8.26 10.13
C GLY A 22 -7.03 -9.25 9.40
N ILE A 23 -6.52 -9.88 8.33
CA ILE A 23 -7.27 -10.86 7.52
C ILE A 23 -7.38 -12.21 8.24
N SER A 24 -6.30 -12.65 8.86
CA SER A 24 -6.23 -13.93 9.58
C SER A 24 -6.91 -13.82 10.95
N ARG A 25 -7.66 -14.86 11.33
CA ARG A 25 -8.39 -14.93 12.60
C ARG A 25 -7.84 -16.03 13.53
N ASP A 26 -7.34 -17.12 12.97
CA ASP A 26 -6.88 -18.30 13.70
C ASP A 26 -5.39 -18.19 14.02
N LEU A 27 -5.01 -17.17 14.80
CA LEU A 27 -3.64 -16.96 15.22
C LEU A 27 -3.35 -17.64 16.54
N PRO A 28 -2.09 -18.05 16.76
CA PRO A 28 -1.64 -18.41 18.10
C PRO A 28 -1.87 -17.26 19.09
N PRO A 29 -2.25 -17.56 20.35
CA PRO A 29 -2.51 -16.54 21.38
C PRO A 29 -1.24 -15.78 21.77
N GLY A 30 -1.40 -14.60 22.38
CA GLY A 30 -0.32 -13.84 23.02
C GLY A 30 0.08 -12.55 22.29
N LYS A 31 -0.57 -12.21 21.17
CA LYS A 31 -0.33 -10.97 20.42
C LYS A 31 -1.64 -10.24 20.05
N GLU A 32 -2.69 -10.42 20.83
CA GLU A 32 -4.04 -9.90 20.55
C GLU A 32 -4.06 -8.37 20.38
N GLN A 33 -3.26 -7.65 21.16
CA GLN A 33 -3.13 -6.19 21.09
C GLN A 33 -2.50 -5.69 19.78
N LEU A 34 -1.83 -6.56 19.02
CA LEU A 34 -1.18 -6.25 17.74
C LEU A 34 -1.95 -6.79 16.54
N MET A 35 -3.08 -7.48 16.74
CA MET A 35 -3.89 -8.13 15.68
C MET A 35 -4.69 -7.12 14.85
N TRP A 36 -4.07 -6.02 14.51
CA TRP A 36 -4.60 -4.99 13.61
C TRP A 36 -3.61 -4.69 12.50
N VAL A 37 -4.11 -4.16 11.42
CA VAL A 37 -3.31 -3.61 10.33
C VAL A 37 -3.77 -2.19 10.04
N ALA A 38 -2.84 -1.32 9.71
CA ALA A 38 -3.16 0.03 9.27
C ALA A 38 -2.79 0.19 7.81
N GLY A 39 -3.77 0.57 6.98
CA GLY A 39 -3.55 1.02 5.60
C GLY A 39 -3.34 2.52 5.56
N SER A 40 -2.43 2.98 4.72
CA SER A 40 -2.17 4.40 4.47
C SER A 40 -2.66 4.83 3.10
N SER A 41 -3.15 6.07 3.01
CA SER A 41 -3.45 6.77 1.76
C SER A 41 -2.73 8.11 1.78
N THR A 42 -2.01 8.46 0.72
CA THR A 42 -1.21 9.69 0.68
C THR A 42 -1.86 10.72 -0.24
N LEU A 43 -2.19 11.90 0.30
CA LEU A 43 -2.65 13.04 -0.49
C LEU A 43 -1.47 13.95 -0.82
N ILE A 44 -1.12 14.07 -2.09
CA ILE A 44 -0.08 14.96 -2.61
C ILE A 44 -0.79 16.14 -3.24
N TYR A 45 -0.44 17.36 -2.85
CA TYR A 45 -1.19 18.53 -3.28
C TYR A 45 -0.33 19.77 -3.52
N GLY A 46 -0.79 20.59 -4.47
CA GLY A 46 -0.28 21.92 -4.73
C GLY A 46 -1.14 23.02 -4.10
N VAL A 47 -1.30 24.13 -4.81
CA VAL A 47 -2.12 25.26 -4.36
C VAL A 47 -3.60 24.92 -4.43
N ARG A 48 -4.08 24.31 -5.54
CA ARG A 48 -5.48 24.03 -5.83
C ARG A 48 -5.80 22.57 -5.91
N ASP A 49 -4.96 21.80 -6.59
CA ASP A 49 -5.22 20.44 -7.02
C ASP A 49 -4.46 19.43 -6.17
N ALA A 50 -4.99 18.20 -6.12
CA ALA A 50 -4.40 17.10 -5.39
C ALA A 50 -4.48 15.78 -6.17
N VAL A 51 -3.53 14.89 -5.88
CA VAL A 51 -3.48 13.49 -6.27
C VAL A 51 -3.50 12.65 -5.00
N LEU A 52 -4.41 11.68 -4.92
CA LEU A 52 -4.44 10.67 -3.87
C LEU A 52 -3.70 9.42 -4.36
N VAL A 53 -2.88 8.83 -3.50
CA VAL A 53 -2.25 7.52 -3.73
C VAL A 53 -2.90 6.53 -2.79
N ASP A 54 -3.47 5.48 -3.35
CA ASP A 54 -4.21 4.39 -2.73
C ASP A 54 -5.45 4.82 -1.93
N THR A 55 -6.37 3.90 -1.77
CA THR A 55 -7.59 4.04 -0.99
C THR A 55 -7.56 3.11 0.22
N GLN A 56 -8.71 2.85 0.84
CA GLN A 56 -8.83 1.97 1.99
C GLN A 56 -9.70 0.73 1.64
N LEU A 57 -9.63 -0.31 2.47
CA LEU A 57 -10.41 -1.53 2.25
C LEU A 57 -11.91 -1.34 2.50
N THR A 58 -12.27 -0.73 3.62
CA THR A 58 -13.66 -0.74 4.11
C THR A 58 -14.41 0.53 3.74
N ILE A 59 -15.73 0.42 3.58
CA ILE A 59 -16.62 1.55 3.29
C ILE A 59 -16.45 2.66 4.33
N ASP A 60 -16.45 2.34 5.62
CA ASP A 60 -16.35 3.34 6.68
C ASP A 60 -15.00 4.07 6.66
N HIS A 61 -13.89 3.36 6.39
CA HIS A 61 -12.58 4.00 6.24
C HIS A 61 -12.50 4.87 5.00
N ASN A 62 -13.13 4.47 3.90
CA ASN A 62 -13.17 5.28 2.68
C ASN A 62 -14.04 6.54 2.83
N ARG A 63 -15.12 6.47 3.60
CA ARG A 63 -15.91 7.66 3.97
C ARG A 63 -15.10 8.61 4.86
N ALA A 64 -14.36 8.07 5.82
CA ALA A 64 -13.46 8.88 6.66
C ALA A 64 -12.33 9.50 5.81
N LEU A 65 -11.72 8.74 4.89
CA LEU A 65 -10.73 9.24 3.94
C LEU A 65 -11.30 10.36 3.07
N ALA A 66 -12.50 10.18 2.51
CA ALA A 66 -13.16 11.19 1.69
C ALA A 66 -13.43 12.49 2.47
N ALA A 67 -13.90 12.37 3.73
CA ALA A 67 -14.11 13.51 4.61
C ALA A 67 -12.78 14.21 4.95
N TRP A 68 -11.71 13.46 5.14
CA TRP A 68 -10.37 14.02 5.37
C TRP A 68 -9.83 14.75 4.14
N ILE A 69 -9.99 14.19 2.92
CA ILE A 69 -9.62 14.86 1.68
C ILE A 69 -10.42 16.17 1.52
N ALA A 70 -11.73 16.14 1.76
CA ALA A 70 -12.59 17.33 1.64
C ALA A 70 -12.14 18.47 2.58
N LYS A 71 -11.65 18.14 3.80
CA LYS A 71 -11.11 19.14 4.75
C LYS A 71 -9.84 19.81 4.24
N SER A 72 -9.09 19.20 3.33
CA SER A 72 -7.92 19.84 2.73
C SER A 72 -8.28 21.06 1.87
N GLY A 73 -9.53 21.15 1.42
CA GLY A 73 -10.01 22.20 0.51
C GLY A 73 -9.42 22.07 -0.91
N LYS A 74 -8.76 20.95 -1.23
CA LYS A 74 -8.13 20.72 -2.52
C LYS A 74 -9.09 20.04 -3.49
N ASN A 75 -8.92 20.33 -4.78
CA ASN A 75 -9.61 19.65 -5.84
C ASN A 75 -8.90 18.33 -6.16
N LEU A 76 -9.50 17.20 -5.78
CA LEU A 76 -8.97 15.89 -6.11
C LEU A 76 -9.10 15.62 -7.61
N THR A 77 -7.99 15.56 -8.32
CA THR A 77 -7.96 15.36 -9.79
C THR A 77 -7.71 13.90 -10.15
N THR A 78 -6.92 13.21 -9.35
CA THR A 78 -6.46 11.84 -9.65
C THR A 78 -6.40 10.99 -8.38
N ILE A 79 -6.80 9.74 -8.52
CA ILE A 79 -6.59 8.66 -7.55
C ILE A 79 -5.66 7.67 -8.24
N TYR A 80 -4.42 7.58 -7.79
CA TYR A 80 -3.44 6.62 -8.31
C TYR A 80 -3.43 5.38 -7.42
N ILE A 81 -3.45 4.18 -8.03
CA ILE A 81 -3.37 2.90 -7.30
C ILE A 81 -2.03 2.26 -7.58
N THR A 82 -1.29 1.96 -6.50
CA THR A 82 0.08 1.41 -6.58
C THR A 82 0.11 -0.02 -7.08
N HIS A 83 -0.85 -0.85 -6.65
CA HIS A 83 -0.95 -2.27 -7.02
C HIS A 83 -2.38 -2.80 -6.87
N GLY A 84 -2.59 -4.06 -7.20
CA GLY A 84 -3.93 -4.62 -7.36
C GLY A 84 -4.57 -5.24 -6.11
N HIS A 85 -4.00 -5.16 -4.91
CA HIS A 85 -4.66 -5.65 -3.70
C HIS A 85 -5.86 -4.78 -3.33
N ALA A 86 -6.90 -5.43 -2.82
CA ALA A 86 -8.22 -4.82 -2.60
C ALA A 86 -8.20 -3.64 -1.62
N ASP A 87 -7.33 -3.67 -0.64
CA ASP A 87 -7.21 -2.62 0.37
C ASP A 87 -6.54 -1.33 -0.13
N HIS A 88 -6.08 -1.33 -1.39
CA HIS A 88 -5.57 -0.14 -2.06
C HIS A 88 -6.56 0.46 -3.05
N PHE A 89 -7.60 -0.29 -3.52
CA PHE A 89 -8.50 0.23 -4.56
C PHE A 89 -10.00 0.13 -4.28
N PHE A 90 -10.46 -0.63 -3.29
CA PHE A 90 -11.91 -0.79 -3.04
C PHE A 90 -12.62 0.52 -2.71
N GLY A 91 -11.89 1.53 -2.26
CA GLY A 91 -12.43 2.85 -1.98
C GLY A 91 -12.74 3.72 -3.21
N ILE A 92 -12.37 3.31 -4.42
CA ILE A 92 -12.58 4.13 -5.63
C ILE A 92 -14.06 4.51 -5.76
N ALA A 93 -15.00 3.59 -5.54
CA ALA A 93 -16.43 3.85 -5.66
C ALA A 93 -16.92 4.93 -4.68
N GLU A 94 -16.53 4.83 -3.39
CA GLU A 94 -16.90 5.80 -2.36
C GLU A 94 -16.27 7.18 -2.65
N LEU A 95 -15.00 7.22 -3.04
CA LEU A 95 -14.32 8.48 -3.36
C LEU A 95 -14.92 9.15 -4.60
N LYS A 96 -15.25 8.40 -5.65
CA LYS A 96 -15.86 8.95 -6.86
C LYS A 96 -17.28 9.45 -6.64
N SER A 97 -17.99 8.97 -5.64
CA SER A 97 -19.29 9.51 -5.27
C SER A 97 -19.21 10.95 -4.76
N LEU A 98 -18.11 11.33 -4.12
CA LEU A 98 -17.87 12.68 -3.57
C LEU A 98 -16.97 13.53 -4.49
N PHE A 99 -16.08 12.89 -5.22
CA PHE A 99 -15.15 13.51 -6.18
C PHE A 99 -15.37 12.96 -7.60
N PRO A 100 -16.53 13.22 -8.24
CA PRO A 100 -16.92 12.59 -9.51
C PRO A 100 -15.95 12.88 -10.66
N ASN A 101 -15.26 14.01 -10.61
CA ASN A 101 -14.30 14.42 -11.62
C ASN A 101 -12.90 13.80 -11.44
N ALA A 102 -12.60 13.21 -10.29
CA ALA A 102 -11.32 12.55 -10.04
C ALA A 102 -11.18 11.32 -10.96
N LYS A 103 -10.05 11.17 -11.62
CA LYS A 103 -9.73 9.99 -12.44
C LYS A 103 -9.01 8.96 -11.58
N ALA A 104 -9.56 7.77 -11.46
CA ALA A 104 -8.85 6.66 -10.85
C ALA A 104 -7.99 5.98 -11.92
N VAL A 105 -6.68 5.89 -11.69
CA VAL A 105 -5.71 5.35 -12.66
C VAL A 105 -4.70 4.43 -11.99
N ALA A 106 -4.24 3.42 -12.73
CA ALA A 106 -3.17 2.50 -12.34
C ALA A 106 -2.41 2.04 -13.59
N THR A 107 -1.29 1.36 -13.42
CA THR A 107 -0.62 0.70 -14.55
C THR A 107 -1.52 -0.39 -15.15
N PRO A 108 -1.39 -0.71 -16.45
CA PRO A 108 -2.24 -1.72 -17.10
C PRO A 108 -2.17 -3.09 -16.43
N THR A 109 -1.00 -3.44 -15.87
CA THR A 109 -0.79 -4.71 -15.16
C THR A 109 -1.47 -4.72 -13.79
N ALA A 110 -1.38 -3.63 -13.03
CA ALA A 110 -2.10 -3.48 -11.76
C ALA A 110 -3.63 -3.55 -11.97
N VAL A 111 -4.17 -2.92 -13.03
CA VAL A 111 -5.60 -2.99 -13.38
C VAL A 111 -6.07 -4.44 -13.57
N LYS A 112 -5.27 -5.30 -14.21
CA LYS A 112 -5.60 -6.73 -14.38
C LYS A 112 -5.70 -7.46 -13.04
N VAL A 113 -4.78 -7.17 -12.12
CA VAL A 113 -4.82 -7.75 -10.75
C VAL A 113 -6.04 -7.25 -9.99
N MET A 114 -6.38 -5.96 -10.09
CA MET A 114 -7.59 -5.38 -9.50
C MET A 114 -8.86 -6.11 -9.95
N HIS A 115 -9.00 -6.41 -11.25
CA HIS A 115 -10.15 -7.16 -11.77
C HIS A 115 -10.25 -8.58 -11.19
N ARG A 116 -9.11 -9.24 -10.94
CA ARG A 116 -9.08 -10.55 -10.26
C ARG A 116 -9.55 -10.42 -8.81
N GLN A 117 -8.99 -9.48 -8.05
CA GLN A 117 -9.28 -9.24 -6.64
C GLN A 117 -10.73 -8.77 -6.40
N GLY A 118 -11.29 -7.98 -7.30
CA GLY A 118 -12.67 -7.49 -7.25
C GLY A 118 -13.67 -8.38 -7.98
N SER A 119 -13.29 -9.57 -8.45
CA SER A 119 -14.22 -10.48 -9.11
C SER A 119 -15.31 -10.97 -8.14
N PRO A 120 -16.56 -11.20 -8.60
CA PRO A 120 -17.64 -11.66 -7.74
C PRO A 120 -17.29 -12.93 -6.97
N GLU A 121 -16.56 -13.86 -7.61
CA GLU A 121 -16.12 -15.10 -6.99
C GLU A 121 -15.13 -14.84 -5.86
N TYR A 122 -14.11 -14.01 -6.09
CA TYR A 122 -13.10 -13.70 -5.09
C TYR A 122 -13.69 -12.90 -3.93
N LEU A 123 -14.58 -11.94 -4.21
CA LEU A 123 -15.34 -11.21 -3.20
C LEU A 123 -16.12 -12.15 -2.29
N ALA A 124 -16.92 -13.04 -2.87
CA ALA A 124 -17.77 -13.96 -2.11
C ALA A 124 -16.96 -14.95 -1.27
N LYS A 125 -15.85 -15.46 -1.83
CA LYS A 125 -15.04 -16.49 -1.19
C LYS A 125 -14.08 -15.95 -0.15
N PHE A 126 -13.48 -14.80 -0.41
CA PHE A 126 -12.38 -14.28 0.41
C PHE A 126 -12.75 -13.04 1.22
N TRP A 127 -13.21 -11.96 0.58
CA TRP A 127 -13.36 -10.67 1.24
C TRP A 127 -14.65 -10.54 2.05
N THR A 128 -15.80 -10.91 1.48
CA THR A 128 -17.11 -10.72 2.14
C THR A 128 -17.24 -11.42 3.49
N PRO A 129 -16.76 -12.68 3.67
CA PRO A 129 -16.80 -13.33 4.98
C PRO A 129 -15.93 -12.64 6.04
N ARG A 130 -14.89 -11.92 5.62
CA ARG A 130 -13.95 -11.25 6.53
C ARG A 130 -14.40 -9.86 6.94
N TYR A 131 -15.12 -9.16 6.05
CA TYR A 131 -15.58 -7.78 6.25
C TYR A 131 -17.06 -7.64 5.86
N PRO A 132 -18.00 -8.32 6.56
CA PRO A 132 -19.40 -8.31 6.19
C PRO A 132 -19.99 -6.90 6.26
N GLY A 133 -20.67 -6.48 5.18
CA GLY A 133 -21.31 -5.16 5.10
C GLY A 133 -20.35 -3.97 4.95
N GLN A 134 -19.04 -4.22 4.84
CA GLN A 134 -18.01 -3.17 4.77
C GLN A 134 -17.30 -3.07 3.42
N LEU A 135 -17.73 -3.83 2.43
CA LEU A 135 -17.13 -3.82 1.09
C LEU A 135 -18.08 -3.22 0.07
N PRO A 136 -17.56 -2.61 -1.00
CA PRO A 136 -18.41 -2.10 -2.08
C PRO A 136 -19.18 -3.25 -2.74
N ALA A 137 -20.50 -3.07 -2.90
CA ALA A 137 -21.34 -4.07 -3.57
C ALA A 137 -20.93 -4.28 -5.05
N ASN A 138 -20.46 -3.20 -5.68
CA ASN A 138 -19.94 -3.19 -7.04
C ASN A 138 -18.59 -2.44 -7.02
N PRO A 139 -17.46 -3.13 -6.91
CA PRO A 139 -16.16 -2.49 -6.94
C PRO A 139 -15.95 -1.71 -8.24
N MET A 140 -15.40 -0.50 -8.13
CA MET A 140 -14.91 0.24 -9.28
C MET A 140 -13.42 -0.01 -9.45
N PHE A 141 -12.98 -0.07 -10.70
CA PHE A 141 -11.59 -0.29 -11.05
C PHE A 141 -10.97 0.99 -11.60
N ALA A 142 -9.66 1.12 -11.46
CA ALA A 142 -8.93 2.19 -12.10
C ALA A 142 -8.89 2.00 -13.62
N GLU A 143 -8.80 3.11 -14.33
CA GLU A 143 -8.48 3.12 -15.76
C GLU A 143 -6.97 2.90 -15.96
N GLU A 144 -6.57 2.36 -17.09
CA GLU A 144 -5.17 2.23 -17.44
C GLU A 144 -4.52 3.61 -17.63
N LEU A 145 -3.46 3.86 -16.90
CA LEU A 145 -2.66 5.07 -17.06
C LEU A 145 -1.96 5.04 -18.44
N LYS A 146 -2.27 5.99 -19.29
CA LYS A 146 -1.73 6.06 -20.68
C LYS A 146 -0.43 6.84 -20.76
N SER A 147 -0.15 7.69 -19.79
CA SER A 147 1.06 8.51 -19.73
C SER A 147 2.08 7.90 -18.77
N LYS A 148 3.37 8.23 -18.95
CA LYS A 148 4.43 7.79 -18.04
C LYS A 148 4.45 8.56 -16.71
N VAL A 149 3.75 9.69 -16.64
CA VAL A 149 3.71 10.57 -15.47
C VAL A 149 2.31 11.12 -15.26
N ILE A 150 1.98 11.43 -14.03
CA ILE A 150 0.81 12.20 -13.63
C ILE A 150 1.29 13.66 -13.42
N GLN A 151 0.60 14.61 -14.01
CA GLN A 151 0.92 16.03 -13.85
C GLN A 151 0.11 16.64 -12.70
N LEU A 152 0.77 17.34 -11.80
CA LEU A 152 0.15 18.10 -10.71
C LEU A 152 0.77 19.49 -10.63
N GLU A 153 0.05 20.50 -11.10
CA GLU A 153 0.46 21.93 -11.07
C GLU A 153 1.89 22.17 -11.60
N GLY A 154 2.25 21.47 -12.69
CA GLY A 154 3.57 21.59 -13.33
C GLY A 154 4.65 20.70 -12.75
N HIS A 155 4.33 19.89 -11.74
CA HIS A 155 5.22 18.86 -11.21
C HIS A 155 4.88 17.49 -11.77
N GLU A 156 5.90 16.67 -11.97
CA GLU A 156 5.75 15.28 -12.41
C GLU A 156 5.68 14.34 -11.21
N LEU A 157 4.70 13.45 -11.21
CA LEU A 157 4.56 12.31 -10.32
C LEU A 157 4.73 11.06 -11.19
N ALA A 158 5.81 10.34 -10.99
CA ALA A 158 6.21 9.23 -11.86
C ALA A 158 5.90 7.87 -11.20
N PRO A 159 4.98 7.07 -11.75
CA PRO A 159 4.88 5.66 -11.43
C PRO A 159 6.16 4.92 -11.83
N ILE A 160 6.73 4.17 -10.91
CA ILE A 160 7.92 3.35 -11.12
C ILE A 160 7.52 1.88 -10.98
N GLU A 161 7.69 1.10 -12.02
CA GLU A 161 7.46 -0.35 -11.98
C GLU A 161 8.50 -1.01 -11.08
N LEU A 162 8.03 -1.83 -10.14
CA LEU A 162 8.87 -2.54 -9.17
C LEU A 162 8.90 -4.07 -9.41
N GLY A 163 8.00 -4.57 -10.25
CA GLY A 163 7.86 -5.99 -10.50
C GLY A 163 7.13 -6.71 -9.37
N HIS A 164 7.74 -7.73 -8.80
CA HIS A 164 7.19 -8.50 -7.69
C HIS A 164 7.63 -7.90 -6.35
N THR A 165 6.64 -7.70 -5.44
CA THR A 165 6.87 -7.39 -4.02
C THR A 165 5.98 -8.30 -3.17
N ASP A 166 4.99 -7.78 -2.44
CA ASP A 166 3.97 -8.56 -1.74
C ASP A 166 3.03 -9.30 -2.71
N THR A 167 2.93 -8.82 -3.94
CA THR A 167 2.28 -9.43 -5.11
C THR A 167 2.99 -9.02 -6.39
N ASP A 168 2.51 -9.53 -7.54
CA ASP A 168 3.05 -9.19 -8.86
C ASP A 168 2.57 -7.80 -9.32
N HIS A 169 3.39 -7.18 -10.18
CA HIS A 169 3.07 -5.93 -10.88
C HIS A 169 2.81 -4.74 -9.95
N THR A 170 3.63 -4.62 -8.93
CA THR A 170 3.58 -3.50 -8.01
C THR A 170 4.34 -2.29 -8.55
N THR A 171 3.95 -1.12 -8.07
CA THR A 171 4.59 0.15 -8.40
C THR A 171 4.74 1.02 -7.17
N CYS A 172 5.66 1.99 -7.22
CA CYS A 172 5.63 3.14 -6.32
C CYS A 172 5.36 4.42 -7.09
N LEU A 173 4.95 5.49 -6.40
CA LEU A 173 4.83 6.81 -7.00
C LEU A 173 5.98 7.70 -6.52
N HIS A 174 6.87 8.11 -7.45
CA HIS A 174 7.98 9.01 -7.18
C HIS A 174 7.63 10.45 -7.52
N VAL A 175 7.91 11.37 -6.59
CA VAL A 175 7.72 12.81 -6.76
C VAL A 175 9.09 13.52 -6.61
N PRO A 176 9.89 13.62 -7.69
CA PRO A 176 11.26 14.09 -7.63
C PRO A 176 11.41 15.48 -7.02
N SER A 177 10.48 16.39 -7.35
CA SER A 177 10.52 17.80 -6.91
C SER A 177 10.54 17.99 -5.39
N ILE A 178 10.00 17.03 -4.64
CA ILE A 178 9.98 17.05 -3.17
C ILE A 178 10.69 15.85 -2.54
N GLY A 179 11.36 14.99 -3.34
CA GLY A 179 12.08 13.82 -2.86
C GLY A 179 11.20 12.80 -2.14
N LEU A 180 9.94 12.67 -2.55
CA LEU A 180 8.95 11.77 -1.95
C LEU A 180 8.82 10.50 -2.80
N VAL A 181 8.77 9.35 -2.14
CA VAL A 181 8.30 8.08 -2.71
C VAL A 181 7.14 7.57 -1.88
N VAL A 182 5.99 7.31 -2.51
CA VAL A 182 4.89 6.55 -1.93
C VAL A 182 5.07 5.12 -2.42
N ALA A 183 5.52 4.25 -1.53
CA ALA A 183 6.05 2.93 -1.87
C ALA A 183 4.95 1.86 -2.05
N GLY A 184 3.71 2.13 -1.64
CA GLY A 184 2.71 1.06 -1.52
C GLY A 184 3.26 -0.04 -0.61
N ASP A 185 2.96 -1.28 -0.94
CA ASP A 185 3.40 -2.44 -0.16
C ASP A 185 4.81 -2.95 -0.50
N ALA A 186 5.56 -2.18 -1.31
CA ALA A 186 6.98 -2.46 -1.49
C ALA A 186 7.79 -2.19 -0.22
N ALA A 187 7.36 -1.26 0.64
CA ALA A 187 7.97 -1.00 1.95
C ALA A 187 6.91 -1.01 3.06
N TYR A 188 7.29 -1.51 4.23
CA TYR A 188 6.45 -1.60 5.43
C TYR A 188 7.08 -0.82 6.59
N ASN A 189 6.25 -0.26 7.48
CA ASN A 189 6.72 0.54 8.60
C ASN A 189 6.11 0.06 9.91
N ASP A 190 6.85 -0.78 10.65
CA ASP A 190 6.47 -1.46 11.89
C ASP A 190 5.23 -2.37 11.79
N ILE A 191 4.90 -2.83 10.60
CA ILE A 191 3.88 -3.85 10.33
C ILE A 191 4.58 -5.11 9.83
N HIS A 192 4.14 -6.31 10.23
CA HIS A 192 4.61 -7.57 9.65
C HIS A 192 4.24 -7.63 8.16
N LEU A 193 5.24 -7.94 7.34
CA LEU A 193 5.09 -8.04 5.89
C LEU A 193 4.13 -9.17 5.49
N TYR A 194 3.40 -8.95 4.41
CA TYR A 194 2.63 -10.01 3.75
C TYR A 194 3.51 -10.70 2.68
N LEU A 195 4.08 -11.85 3.04
CA LEU A 195 4.97 -12.63 2.16
C LEU A 195 4.28 -13.88 1.59
N ALA A 196 2.96 -14.03 1.81
CA ALA A 196 2.26 -15.25 1.45
C ALA A 196 2.12 -15.48 -0.07
N GLU A 197 2.22 -14.44 -0.88
CA GLU A 197 2.25 -14.53 -2.35
C GLU A 197 3.69 -14.59 -2.91
N SER A 198 4.73 -14.57 -2.05
CA SER A 198 6.13 -14.54 -2.47
C SER A 198 6.86 -15.83 -2.10
N ASN A 199 7.30 -16.59 -3.10
CA ASN A 199 8.27 -17.66 -2.89
C ASN A 199 9.69 -17.07 -2.73
N GLU A 200 10.72 -17.92 -2.57
CA GLU A 200 12.10 -17.45 -2.39
C GLU A 200 12.60 -16.58 -3.55
N GLN A 201 12.22 -16.88 -4.80
CA GLN A 201 12.57 -16.06 -5.95
C GLN A 201 11.85 -14.71 -5.91
N GLY A 202 10.54 -14.69 -5.61
CA GLY A 202 9.77 -13.45 -5.44
C GLY A 202 10.35 -12.55 -4.35
N ARG A 203 10.80 -13.11 -3.23
CA ARG A 203 11.45 -12.32 -2.16
C ARG A 203 12.81 -11.74 -2.58
N ARG A 204 13.57 -12.42 -3.45
CA ARG A 204 14.77 -11.83 -4.08
C ARG A 204 14.42 -10.68 -5.03
N GLU A 205 13.35 -10.82 -5.81
CA GLU A 205 12.83 -9.76 -6.66
C GLU A 205 12.33 -8.57 -5.84
N TRP A 206 11.69 -8.82 -4.69
CA TRP A 206 11.30 -7.76 -3.78
C TRP A 206 12.50 -6.98 -3.21
N ILE A 207 13.59 -7.65 -2.85
CA ILE A 207 14.83 -6.97 -2.45
C ILE A 207 15.35 -6.07 -3.59
N ALA A 208 15.34 -6.54 -4.84
CA ALA A 208 15.73 -5.73 -6.00
C ALA A 208 14.77 -4.54 -6.24
N ALA A 209 13.48 -4.69 -5.94
CA ALA A 209 12.52 -3.59 -5.96
C ALA A 209 12.85 -2.51 -4.91
N LEU A 210 13.28 -2.92 -3.71
CA LEU A 210 13.77 -1.98 -2.68
C LEU A 210 15.04 -1.25 -3.11
N ASP A 211 15.97 -1.93 -3.81
CA ASP A 211 17.16 -1.30 -4.40
C ASP A 211 16.78 -0.25 -5.46
N THR A 212 15.72 -0.52 -6.23
CA THR A 212 15.17 0.43 -7.21
C THR A 212 14.62 1.69 -6.50
N ILE A 213 13.89 1.54 -5.40
CA ILE A 213 13.38 2.68 -4.60
C ILE A 213 14.56 3.46 -3.99
N GLU A 214 15.55 2.78 -3.43
CA GLU A 214 16.72 3.41 -2.81
C GLU A 214 17.55 4.21 -3.83
N ALA A 215 17.67 3.72 -5.07
CA ALA A 215 18.36 4.41 -6.15
C ALA A 215 17.72 5.75 -6.55
N LEU A 216 16.43 5.97 -6.24
CA LEU A 216 15.74 7.26 -6.41
C LEU A 216 16.20 8.31 -5.38
N LYS A 217 16.96 7.91 -4.36
CA LYS A 217 17.46 8.76 -3.26
C LYS A 217 16.35 9.57 -2.58
N PRO A 218 15.27 8.94 -2.13
CA PRO A 218 14.16 9.63 -1.51
C PRO A 218 14.59 10.29 -0.19
N ARG A 219 13.98 11.43 0.13
CA ARG A 219 14.05 12.03 1.47
C ARG A 219 12.94 11.57 2.40
N THR A 220 11.88 11.04 1.81
CA THR A 220 10.70 10.54 2.51
C THR A 220 10.17 9.32 1.76
N VAL A 221 9.85 8.25 2.48
CA VAL A 221 9.23 7.03 1.92
C VAL A 221 7.99 6.69 2.74
N ILE A 222 6.83 6.70 2.09
CA ILE A 222 5.56 6.37 2.74
C ILE A 222 5.20 4.93 2.38
N ALA A 223 5.09 4.09 3.40
CA ALA A 223 4.66 2.69 3.27
C ALA A 223 3.14 2.58 3.10
N GLY A 224 2.66 1.58 2.34
CA GLY A 224 1.23 1.26 2.24
C GLY A 224 0.64 0.79 3.57
N HIS A 225 1.46 0.12 4.37
CA HIS A 225 1.13 -0.28 5.74
C HIS A 225 2.12 0.29 6.74
N LYS A 226 1.63 1.13 7.67
CA LYS A 226 2.48 1.78 8.67
C LYS A 226 1.77 1.92 10.02
N VAL A 227 2.53 1.85 11.10
CA VAL A 227 2.08 2.31 12.41
C VAL A 227 1.91 3.83 12.35
N PRO A 228 0.75 4.41 12.75
CA PRO A 228 0.46 5.83 12.56
C PRO A 228 1.49 6.78 13.18
N GLU A 229 2.07 6.38 14.30
CA GLU A 229 2.99 7.19 15.10
C GLU A 229 4.43 7.18 14.57
N ARG A 230 4.73 6.30 13.60
CA ARG A 230 6.07 6.22 12.98
C ARG A 230 6.25 7.31 11.94
N ASP A 231 7.46 7.84 11.87
CA ASP A 231 7.87 8.77 10.80
C ASP A 231 7.98 8.05 9.43
N ASP A 232 8.20 8.82 8.40
CA ASP A 232 8.33 8.35 7.02
C ASP A 232 9.79 8.45 6.53
N ASP A 233 10.74 8.13 7.41
CA ASP A 233 12.17 8.14 7.11
C ASP A 233 12.52 7.00 6.14
N PRO A 234 13.38 7.22 5.13
CA PRO A 234 13.80 6.22 4.15
C PRO A 234 14.45 4.96 4.73
N ARG A 235 14.83 4.94 6.02
CA ARG A 235 15.37 3.73 6.68
C ARG A 235 14.42 2.52 6.59
N ILE A 236 13.11 2.76 6.39
CA ILE A 236 12.14 1.67 6.22
C ILE A 236 12.45 0.78 5.02
N ILE A 237 13.20 1.26 4.03
CA ILE A 237 13.69 0.46 2.90
C ILE A 237 14.59 -0.65 3.43
N GLU A 238 15.60 -0.31 4.24
CA GLU A 238 16.51 -1.30 4.82
C GLU A 238 15.82 -2.15 5.90
N GLU A 239 14.95 -1.57 6.72
CA GLU A 239 14.16 -2.32 7.72
C GLU A 239 13.25 -3.38 7.05
N THR A 240 12.70 -3.09 5.87
CA THR A 240 11.91 -4.05 5.07
C THR A 240 12.83 -5.11 4.46
N ARG A 241 13.95 -4.70 3.88
CA ARG A 241 14.96 -5.62 3.29
C ARG A 241 15.50 -6.60 4.32
N GLN A 242 15.83 -6.12 5.52
CA GLN A 242 16.32 -6.96 6.61
C GLN A 242 15.25 -7.97 7.07
N TYR A 243 14.01 -7.52 7.20
CA TYR A 243 12.91 -8.43 7.56
C TYR A 243 12.75 -9.58 6.54
N ILE A 244 12.87 -9.30 5.24
CA ILE A 244 12.79 -10.33 4.19
C ILE A 244 13.95 -11.31 4.32
N ARG A 245 15.18 -10.82 4.58
CA ARG A 245 16.37 -11.68 4.77
C ARG A 245 16.23 -12.58 5.99
N ASP A 246 15.76 -12.03 7.11
CA ASP A 246 15.55 -12.78 8.35
C ASP A 246 14.46 -13.85 8.18
N PHE A 247 13.38 -13.50 7.49
CA PHE A 247 12.33 -14.45 7.15
C PHE A 247 12.87 -15.61 6.29
N ASP A 248 13.68 -15.34 5.27
CA ASP A 248 14.30 -16.35 4.41
C ASP A 248 15.24 -17.27 5.19
N GLU A 249 16.08 -16.71 6.06
CA GLU A 249 16.98 -17.48 6.90
C GLU A 249 16.21 -18.40 7.87
N LEU A 250 15.23 -17.83 8.57
CA LEU A 250 14.40 -18.59 9.51
C LEU A 250 13.53 -19.63 8.79
N ALA A 251 13.00 -19.32 7.61
CA ALA A 251 12.23 -20.27 6.81
C ALA A 251 13.06 -21.50 6.42
N ARG A 252 14.36 -21.36 6.14
CA ARG A 252 15.24 -22.49 5.81
C ARG A 252 15.54 -23.38 7.02
N THR A 253 15.53 -22.82 8.22
CA THR A 253 15.96 -23.49 9.44
C THR A 253 14.84 -23.83 10.41
N SER A 254 13.60 -23.55 10.09
CA SER A 254 12.40 -23.95 10.84
C SER A 254 11.76 -25.17 10.17
N ASP A 255 11.25 -26.12 10.96
CA ASP A 255 10.57 -27.30 10.43
C ASP A 255 9.08 -27.07 10.15
N THR A 256 8.46 -26.14 10.87
CA THR A 256 7.01 -25.89 10.80
C THR A 256 6.68 -24.40 10.64
N ALA A 257 5.47 -24.10 10.13
CA ALA A 257 4.94 -22.73 10.07
C ALA A 257 4.88 -22.09 11.47
N ARG A 258 4.51 -22.86 12.48
CA ARG A 258 4.45 -22.38 13.86
C ARG A 258 5.82 -21.98 14.39
N GLU A 259 6.83 -22.77 14.17
CA GLU A 259 8.19 -22.46 14.58
C GLU A 259 8.73 -21.20 13.88
N LEU A 260 8.52 -21.09 12.56
CA LEU A 260 8.90 -19.89 11.80
C LEU A 260 8.21 -18.65 12.35
N TYR A 261 6.92 -18.73 12.61
CA TYR A 261 6.13 -17.65 13.17
C TYR A 261 6.66 -17.20 14.54
N ASP A 262 6.90 -18.15 15.46
CA ASP A 262 7.36 -17.84 16.82
C ASP A 262 8.76 -17.20 16.78
N ARG A 263 9.70 -17.70 15.97
CA ARG A 263 11.04 -17.15 15.80
C ARG A 263 11.04 -15.75 15.19
N MET A 264 10.17 -15.49 14.23
CA MET A 264 10.00 -14.13 13.68
C MET A 264 9.41 -13.16 14.70
N LEU A 265 8.50 -13.61 15.57
CA LEU A 265 7.97 -12.79 16.68
C LEU A 265 9.01 -12.49 17.75
N GLU A 266 10.02 -13.35 17.95
CA GLU A 266 11.16 -13.08 18.84
C GLU A 266 12.04 -11.94 18.28
N LEU A 267 12.29 -11.93 16.97
CA LEU A 267 13.05 -10.86 16.31
C LEU A 267 12.27 -9.55 16.20
N TYR A 268 10.96 -9.64 15.94
CA TYR A 268 10.08 -8.50 15.68
C TYR A 268 8.86 -8.47 16.61
N PRO A 269 9.07 -8.38 17.94
CA PRO A 269 8.00 -8.60 18.93
C PRO A 269 6.92 -7.51 18.94
N ASN A 270 7.21 -6.34 18.39
CA ASN A 270 6.35 -5.15 18.46
C ASN A 270 5.71 -4.75 17.13
N ARG A 271 6.03 -5.44 16.02
CA ARG A 271 5.36 -5.16 14.74
C ARG A 271 3.90 -5.56 14.82
N ALA A 272 3.02 -4.71 14.31
CA ALA A 272 1.58 -5.00 14.23
C ALA A 272 1.28 -6.00 13.08
N ASN A 273 0.06 -6.52 13.07
CA ASN A 273 -0.45 -7.48 12.10
C ASN A 273 0.32 -8.83 12.08
N PRO A 274 0.44 -9.53 13.21
CA PRO A 274 1.03 -10.87 13.22
C PRO A 274 0.26 -11.86 12.33
N GLY A 275 -0.96 -11.52 11.90
CA GLY A 275 -1.75 -12.29 10.93
C GLY A 275 -1.11 -12.37 9.55
N SER A 276 -0.45 -11.32 9.08
CA SER A 276 0.33 -11.39 7.83
C SER A 276 1.51 -12.33 7.96
N LEU A 277 2.23 -12.27 9.08
CA LEU A 277 3.32 -13.21 9.36
C LEU A 277 2.83 -14.66 9.44
N TRP A 278 1.68 -14.91 10.11
CA TRP A 278 1.08 -16.23 10.20
C TRP A 278 0.74 -16.82 8.83
N SER A 279 0.09 -16.02 7.98
CA SER A 279 -0.21 -16.42 6.60
C SER A 279 1.07 -16.68 5.79
N SER A 280 2.09 -15.83 5.97
CA SER A 280 3.38 -15.96 5.29
C SER A 280 4.14 -17.23 5.73
N ALA A 281 4.12 -17.55 7.03
CA ALA A 281 4.75 -18.74 7.56
C ALA A 281 4.08 -20.02 7.02
N HIS A 282 2.75 -20.04 6.93
CA HIS A 282 2.03 -21.15 6.31
C HIS A 282 2.33 -21.29 4.82
N ALA A 283 2.38 -20.21 4.08
CA ALA A 283 2.72 -20.25 2.66
C ALA A 283 4.15 -20.75 2.41
N ALA A 284 5.08 -20.47 3.32
CA ALA A 284 6.47 -20.90 3.22
C ALA A 284 6.70 -22.36 3.63
N LYS A 285 5.82 -22.96 4.47
CA LYS A 285 6.01 -24.29 5.05
C LYS A 285 4.97 -25.34 4.60
N GLY A 286 3.96 -24.93 3.83
CA GLY A 286 2.94 -25.81 3.22
C GLY A 286 1.81 -26.10 4.16
#